data_a176915a38b3b52f92c76eda1f268fa5
#
_entry.id   a176915a38b3b52f92c76eda1f268fa5
#
_cell.length_a   1.000
_cell.length_b   1.000
_cell.length_c   1.000
_cell.angle_alpha   90.00
_cell.angle_beta   90.00
_cell.angle_gamma   90.00
#
_symmetry.space_group_name_H-M   'P 1'
#
loop_
_entity.id
_entity.type
_entity.pdbx_description
1 polymer ?
#
loop_
_entity_poly.entity_id
_entity_poly.type
_entity_poly.pdbx_seq_one_letter_code
_entity_poly.pdbx_strand_id
1 'polypeptide(L)'
;MTVEIAECDIDLCNTAIMTQLVNPAGPSQTPSANGLVGEAPPSPAGPIESGEASGLPEPPEIRQSRLLQTLRFNQRQIEFVFRARRELGEVFQMRGTIPGGPVITSHPDHVRSLFTAKPEQAPSLTGESPLRPIVGPSSVLTAVGPRHMRQRKLLLPPFHGEAIEQYTQMIADAAEREIDRWPIGSPFALAPRMQAITLDVIMAGIFGIEGKPGRGTPERWLRIATKRLVAASTWPVAQLGELMNLNREEPVGPTRIGLELLDRPTYAVIERRRRAEDLEDRRDILSLLLLARSEDGEALSDKEVRDELLTLVLAGHETTANSLAWTWERLVRNPAAHEALRDAVRGEGDAAEQVEATIIEAMRSRPVIPIIGRRVKLPWRLGSYAVPADTAVTMSILLVHHREDLYPEPFEFRPERWLGRKPGTYEWIPFGGGIRRCLGAALAMAEQRVVLEAMARRLDLEADDPAPEHAIHRNVTMIPSRGARVVIRSRHA
;
A
#
# COMPACT_ATOMS: atom_id res chain seq x y z
N MET A 1 -31.18 38.72 -4.28
CA MET A 1 -31.79 37.58 -3.57
C MET A 1 -30.72 36.52 -3.55
N THR A 2 -29.85 36.61 -2.54
CA THR A 2 -28.67 35.77 -2.35
C THR A 2 -29.15 34.55 -1.56
N VAL A 3 -29.01 33.36 -2.14
CA VAL A 3 -29.34 32.09 -1.47
C VAL A 3 -28.11 31.70 -0.67
N GLU A 4 -28.18 31.87 0.65
CA GLU A 4 -27.25 31.26 1.59
C GLU A 4 -27.41 29.74 1.52
N ILE A 5 -26.37 29.07 1.04
CA ILE A 5 -26.23 27.62 1.16
C ILE A 5 -25.71 27.37 2.57
N ALA A 6 -26.60 26.90 3.45
CA ALA A 6 -26.24 26.44 4.79
C ALA A 6 -25.17 25.34 4.65
N GLU A 7 -24.00 25.56 5.25
CA GLU A 7 -22.99 24.55 5.50
C GLU A 7 -23.60 23.48 6.43
N CYS A 8 -24.04 22.41 5.82
CA CYS A 8 -24.44 21.21 6.55
C CYS A 8 -23.18 20.49 6.97
N ASP A 9 -23.03 20.29 8.25
CA ASP A 9 -21.88 19.67 8.93
C ASP A 9 -21.58 18.28 8.31
N ILE A 10 -20.60 18.23 7.42
CA ILE A 10 -20.30 17.09 6.54
C ILE A 10 -19.74 15.91 7.36
N ASP A 11 -19.20 16.15 8.54
CA ASP A 11 -18.52 15.14 9.37
C ASP A 11 -19.45 14.29 10.22
N LEU A 12 -20.56 14.83 10.71
CA LEU A 12 -21.63 14.06 11.34
C LEU A 12 -22.39 13.19 10.32
N CYS A 13 -22.48 13.66 9.08
CA CYS A 13 -23.07 12.90 7.98
C CYS A 13 -22.23 11.67 7.59
N ASN A 14 -20.90 11.71 7.69
CA ASN A 14 -20.03 10.59 7.32
C ASN A 14 -20.13 9.41 8.28
N THR A 15 -20.21 9.64 9.58
CA THR A 15 -20.41 8.56 10.58
C THR A 15 -21.83 8.00 10.50
N ALA A 16 -22.84 8.85 10.35
CA ALA A 16 -24.23 8.45 10.20
C ALA A 16 -24.49 7.74 8.84
N ILE A 17 -23.85 8.18 7.75
CA ILE A 17 -23.94 7.55 6.43
C ILE A 17 -23.26 6.18 6.45
N MET A 18 -22.10 6.01 7.09
CA MET A 18 -21.46 4.71 7.21
C MET A 18 -22.30 3.76 8.06
N THR A 19 -22.91 4.22 9.14
CA THR A 19 -23.82 3.43 9.98
C THR A 19 -25.15 3.12 9.27
N GLN A 20 -25.74 4.08 8.54
CA GLN A 20 -26.97 3.86 7.75
C GLN A 20 -26.72 3.06 6.46
N LEU A 21 -25.50 3.09 5.92
CA LEU A 21 -25.10 2.29 4.76
C LEU A 21 -24.94 0.81 5.10
N VAL A 22 -24.82 0.47 6.40
CA VAL A 22 -24.57 -0.89 6.87
C VAL A 22 -25.83 -1.58 7.44
N ASN A 23 -26.85 -0.85 7.89
CA ASN A 23 -27.99 -1.48 8.58
C ASN A 23 -29.37 -0.97 8.12
N PRO A 24 -30.03 -1.62 7.15
CA PRO A 24 -31.45 -1.40 6.87
C PRO A 24 -32.40 -2.39 7.60
N ALA A 25 -31.91 -3.27 8.48
CA ALA A 25 -32.73 -4.20 9.25
C ALA A 25 -32.51 -4.01 10.76
N GLY A 26 -33.58 -3.94 11.52
CA GLY A 26 -33.64 -3.69 12.97
C GLY A 26 -32.87 -4.72 13.83
N PRO A 27 -32.87 -4.58 15.16
CA PRO A 27 -31.91 -5.24 16.04
C PRO A 27 -32.02 -6.76 15.96
N SER A 28 -31.04 -7.39 15.33
CA SER A 28 -30.84 -8.83 15.41
C SER A 28 -30.05 -9.17 16.67
N GLN A 29 -30.49 -10.21 17.33
CA GLN A 29 -29.96 -10.76 18.58
C GLN A 29 -28.44 -10.98 18.48
N THR A 30 -27.71 -10.51 19.48
CA THR A 30 -26.27 -10.71 19.66
C THR A 30 -25.92 -12.19 19.68
N PRO A 31 -25.09 -12.70 18.76
CA PRO A 31 -24.42 -13.99 18.95
C PRO A 31 -23.24 -13.82 19.92
N SER A 32 -23.03 -14.84 20.72
CA SER A 32 -21.97 -14.93 21.73
C SER A 32 -20.56 -14.72 21.18
N ALA A 33 -19.67 -14.16 22.00
CA ALA A 33 -18.32 -13.68 21.71
C ALA A 33 -17.26 -14.74 21.35
N ASN A 34 -17.60 -15.79 20.61
CA ASN A 34 -16.70 -16.81 20.07
C ASN A 34 -16.90 -17.04 18.56
N GLY A 35 -17.20 -15.97 17.80
CA GLY A 35 -17.37 -16.04 16.36
C GLY A 35 -16.02 -16.24 15.64
N LEU A 36 -15.81 -17.43 15.14
CA LEU A 36 -14.82 -17.76 14.12
C LEU A 36 -14.97 -16.78 12.94
N VAL A 37 -13.84 -16.34 12.35
CA VAL A 37 -13.87 -15.71 11.01
C VAL A 37 -14.56 -16.74 10.11
N GLY A 38 -15.69 -16.36 9.49
CA GLY A 38 -16.42 -17.24 8.60
C GLY A 38 -15.61 -17.47 7.33
N GLU A 39 -15.76 -18.63 6.73
CA GLU A 39 -15.32 -18.83 5.35
C GLU A 39 -16.35 -18.20 4.41
N ALA A 40 -15.88 -17.46 3.39
CA ALA A 40 -16.76 -16.99 2.34
C ALA A 40 -17.38 -18.20 1.60
N PRO A 41 -18.67 -18.15 1.24
CA PRO A 41 -19.30 -19.25 0.48
C PRO A 41 -18.55 -19.47 -0.84
N PRO A 42 -18.38 -20.74 -1.30
CA PRO A 42 -17.61 -21.02 -2.50
C PRO A 42 -18.14 -20.30 -3.75
N SER A 43 -17.23 -19.70 -4.52
CA SER A 43 -17.58 -19.00 -5.75
C SER A 43 -16.64 -19.42 -6.89
N PRO A 44 -17.12 -20.12 -7.92
CA PRO A 44 -16.27 -20.64 -9.00
C PRO A 44 -15.49 -19.52 -9.70
N ALA A 45 -14.19 -19.73 -9.94
CA ALA A 45 -13.37 -18.75 -10.62
C ALA A 45 -12.20 -19.41 -11.37
N GLY A 46 -11.87 -18.89 -12.55
CA GLY A 46 -10.77 -19.39 -13.36
C GLY A 46 -10.94 -19.11 -14.85
N PRO A 47 -9.94 -19.49 -15.68
CA PRO A 47 -10.06 -19.42 -17.13
C PRO A 47 -11.19 -20.33 -17.61
N ILE A 48 -11.97 -19.84 -18.58
CA ILE A 48 -13.05 -20.61 -19.21
C ILE A 48 -12.48 -21.33 -20.42
N GLU A 49 -12.63 -22.63 -20.46
CA GLU A 49 -12.26 -23.45 -21.64
C GLU A 49 -13.25 -23.25 -22.79
N SER A 50 -12.77 -23.47 -24.02
CA SER A 50 -13.58 -23.28 -25.24
C SER A 50 -14.81 -24.20 -25.21
N GLY A 51 -16.00 -23.62 -25.05
CA GLY A 51 -17.30 -24.29 -25.00
C GLY A 51 -18.13 -23.97 -23.76
N GLU A 52 -17.54 -23.64 -22.63
CA GLU A 52 -18.27 -23.35 -21.39
C GLU A 52 -18.78 -21.87 -21.27
N ALA A 53 -18.24 -20.95 -22.08
CA ALA A 53 -18.56 -19.52 -22.02
C ALA A 53 -19.99 -19.20 -22.53
N SER A 54 -20.66 -20.11 -23.22
CA SER A 54 -21.85 -19.80 -24.03
C SER A 54 -23.15 -19.54 -23.25
N GLY A 55 -23.11 -19.49 -21.92
CA GLY A 55 -24.32 -19.29 -21.10
C GLY A 55 -24.20 -18.33 -19.92
N LEU A 56 -23.00 -17.85 -19.57
CA LEU A 56 -22.83 -16.94 -18.43
C LEU A 56 -22.97 -15.49 -18.88
N PRO A 57 -23.73 -14.64 -18.13
CA PRO A 57 -23.82 -13.21 -18.41
C PRO A 57 -22.51 -12.49 -18.11
N GLU A 58 -22.31 -11.31 -18.71
CA GLU A 58 -21.25 -10.38 -18.33
C GLU A 58 -21.59 -9.71 -16.98
N PRO A 59 -20.55 -9.23 -16.23
CA PRO A 59 -20.78 -8.50 -14.98
C PRO A 59 -21.66 -7.27 -15.18
N PRO A 60 -22.56 -6.95 -14.21
CA PRO A 60 -23.38 -5.75 -14.27
C PRO A 60 -22.54 -4.49 -14.25
N GLU A 61 -22.93 -3.50 -15.04
CA GLU A 61 -22.21 -2.25 -15.22
C GLU A 61 -22.78 -1.11 -14.39
N ILE A 62 -21.91 -0.26 -13.82
CA ILE A 62 -22.35 0.96 -13.12
C ILE A 62 -23.00 1.94 -14.11
N ARG A 63 -24.30 2.24 -13.88
CA ARG A 63 -25.11 3.11 -14.76
C ARG A 63 -24.87 4.59 -14.49
N GLN A 64 -23.63 5.06 -14.66
CA GLN A 64 -23.24 6.46 -14.52
C GLN A 64 -22.29 6.86 -15.66
N SER A 65 -22.20 8.16 -15.97
CA SER A 65 -21.23 8.63 -16.97
C SER A 65 -19.79 8.36 -16.54
N ARG A 66 -18.89 8.11 -17.49
CA ARG A 66 -17.45 7.84 -17.22
C ARG A 66 -16.82 8.95 -16.40
N LEU A 67 -17.08 10.20 -16.70
CA LEU A 67 -16.53 11.35 -15.98
C LEU A 67 -16.98 11.34 -14.51
N LEU A 68 -18.25 11.12 -14.26
CA LEU A 68 -18.79 11.08 -12.90
C LEU A 68 -18.24 9.91 -12.09
N GLN A 69 -18.09 8.72 -12.70
CA GLN A 69 -17.44 7.59 -12.07
C GLN A 69 -15.99 7.90 -11.68
N THR A 70 -15.22 8.47 -12.62
CA THR A 70 -13.82 8.85 -12.38
C THR A 70 -13.68 9.88 -11.26
N LEU A 71 -14.52 10.92 -11.25
CA LEU A 71 -14.51 11.95 -10.20
C LEU A 71 -14.86 11.34 -8.83
N ARG A 72 -15.92 10.54 -8.76
CA ARG A 72 -16.34 9.90 -7.49
C ARG A 72 -15.31 8.89 -6.99
N PHE A 73 -14.74 8.10 -7.88
CA PHE A 73 -13.69 7.15 -7.53
C PHE A 73 -12.45 7.87 -6.97
N ASN A 74 -12.03 8.98 -7.57
CA ASN A 74 -10.84 9.71 -7.10
C ASN A 74 -11.09 10.48 -5.79
N GLN A 75 -12.27 11.05 -5.60
CA GLN A 75 -12.57 11.88 -4.44
C GLN A 75 -13.12 11.10 -3.24
N ARG A 76 -13.90 10.04 -3.50
CA ARG A 76 -14.63 9.27 -2.49
C ARG A 76 -14.62 7.77 -2.83
N GLN A 77 -13.43 7.21 -3.01
CA GLN A 77 -13.25 5.83 -3.46
C GLN A 77 -13.97 4.82 -2.57
N ILE A 78 -13.85 4.96 -1.25
CA ILE A 78 -14.46 4.05 -0.28
C ILE A 78 -15.98 4.02 -0.50
N GLU A 79 -16.63 5.17 -0.40
CA GLU A 79 -18.09 5.27 -0.57
C GLU A 79 -18.56 4.76 -1.95
N PHE A 80 -17.79 5.08 -2.99
CA PHE A 80 -18.11 4.69 -4.36
C PHE A 80 -18.11 3.16 -4.54
N VAL A 81 -17.05 2.48 -4.10
CA VAL A 81 -16.94 1.02 -4.29
C VAL A 81 -17.88 0.23 -3.39
N PHE A 82 -18.13 0.70 -2.16
CA PHE A 82 -19.12 0.06 -1.26
C PHE A 82 -20.56 0.23 -1.76
N ARG A 83 -20.89 1.40 -2.32
CA ARG A 83 -22.20 1.61 -2.96
C ARG A 83 -22.36 0.69 -4.15
N ALA A 84 -21.37 0.63 -5.04
CA ALA A 84 -21.42 -0.23 -6.22
C ALA A 84 -21.59 -1.71 -5.85
N ARG A 85 -20.82 -2.20 -4.85
CA ARG A 85 -20.98 -3.58 -4.32
C ARG A 85 -22.39 -3.85 -3.81
N ARG A 86 -22.98 -2.91 -3.08
CA ARG A 86 -24.33 -3.07 -2.51
C ARG A 86 -25.41 -3.10 -3.60
N GLU A 87 -25.28 -2.27 -4.64
CA GLU A 87 -26.23 -2.16 -5.73
C GLU A 87 -26.11 -3.30 -6.77
N LEU A 88 -24.87 -3.78 -7.02
CA LEU A 88 -24.55 -4.65 -8.14
C LEU A 88 -24.00 -6.03 -7.73
N GLY A 89 -23.68 -6.24 -6.45
CA GLY A 89 -23.10 -7.47 -5.95
C GLY A 89 -21.57 -7.46 -5.91
N GLU A 90 -20.96 -8.65 -5.81
CA GLU A 90 -19.52 -8.83 -5.56
C GLU A 90 -18.65 -8.63 -6.81
N VAL A 91 -19.25 -8.75 -7.98
CA VAL A 91 -18.59 -8.57 -9.27
C VAL A 91 -19.36 -7.53 -10.09
N PHE A 92 -18.70 -6.46 -10.47
CA PHE A 92 -19.31 -5.39 -11.27
C PHE A 92 -18.28 -4.71 -12.16
N GLN A 93 -18.75 -4.09 -13.24
CA GLN A 93 -17.91 -3.38 -14.21
C GLN A 93 -18.00 -1.87 -14.03
N MET A 94 -16.85 -1.21 -14.02
CA MET A 94 -16.75 0.26 -14.07
C MET A 94 -16.58 0.73 -15.51
N ARG A 95 -17.22 1.86 -15.85
CA ARG A 95 -16.94 2.60 -17.09
C ARG A 95 -15.78 3.59 -16.87
N GLY A 96 -14.57 3.05 -16.60
CA GLY A 96 -13.41 3.90 -16.34
C GLY A 96 -12.81 4.58 -17.57
N THR A 97 -11.71 5.30 -17.37
CA THR A 97 -10.87 5.87 -18.44
C THR A 97 -10.13 4.81 -19.25
N ILE A 98 -9.99 3.61 -18.72
CA ILE A 98 -9.39 2.45 -19.40
C ILE A 98 -10.41 1.90 -20.40
N PRO A 99 -10.06 1.67 -21.68
CA PRO A 99 -10.94 1.02 -22.64
C PRO A 99 -11.49 -0.31 -22.09
N GLY A 100 -12.80 -0.53 -22.26
CA GLY A 100 -13.50 -1.70 -21.70
C GLY A 100 -13.89 -1.56 -20.23
N GLY A 101 -13.27 -0.65 -19.46
CA GLY A 101 -13.48 -0.47 -18.03
C GLY A 101 -13.03 -1.70 -17.20
N PRO A 102 -12.52 -1.52 -15.98
CA PRO A 102 -12.14 -2.65 -15.14
C PRO A 102 -13.37 -3.35 -14.55
N VAL A 103 -13.32 -4.68 -14.51
CA VAL A 103 -14.23 -5.49 -13.70
C VAL A 103 -13.67 -5.56 -12.29
N ILE A 104 -14.46 -5.16 -11.29
CA ILE A 104 -14.10 -5.19 -9.87
C ILE A 104 -14.63 -6.50 -9.28
N THR A 105 -13.81 -7.15 -8.46
CA THR A 105 -14.21 -8.32 -7.66
C THR A 105 -13.70 -8.23 -6.23
N SER A 106 -14.41 -8.88 -5.30
CA SER A 106 -14.07 -8.89 -3.86
C SER A 106 -14.21 -10.26 -3.20
N HIS A 107 -14.34 -11.34 -3.97
CA HIS A 107 -14.47 -12.69 -3.43
C HIS A 107 -13.08 -13.36 -3.27
N PRO A 108 -12.78 -14.05 -2.13
CA PRO A 108 -11.48 -14.74 -1.92
C PRO A 108 -11.14 -15.78 -3.01
N ASP A 109 -12.11 -16.55 -3.51
CA ASP A 109 -11.87 -17.52 -4.58
C ASP A 109 -11.50 -16.83 -5.91
N HIS A 110 -12.11 -15.69 -6.22
CA HIS A 110 -11.72 -14.87 -7.38
C HIS A 110 -10.30 -14.35 -7.23
N VAL A 111 -9.96 -13.84 -6.03
CA VAL A 111 -8.60 -13.41 -5.68
C VAL A 111 -7.61 -14.55 -5.85
N ARG A 112 -7.93 -15.73 -5.31
CA ARG A 112 -7.10 -16.93 -5.42
C ARG A 112 -6.88 -17.32 -6.88
N SER A 113 -7.93 -17.38 -7.70
CA SER A 113 -7.82 -17.75 -9.10
C SER A 113 -6.91 -16.81 -9.89
N LEU A 114 -6.99 -15.49 -9.64
CA LEU A 114 -6.16 -14.49 -10.30
C LEU A 114 -4.72 -14.43 -9.78
N PHE A 115 -4.48 -14.76 -8.50
CA PHE A 115 -3.14 -14.80 -7.93
C PHE A 115 -2.36 -16.05 -8.33
N THR A 116 -3.05 -17.17 -8.55
CA THR A 116 -2.46 -18.44 -8.95
C THR A 116 -2.43 -18.64 -10.47
N ALA A 117 -3.05 -17.74 -11.23
CA ALA A 117 -3.03 -17.77 -12.69
C ALA A 117 -1.59 -17.68 -13.25
N LYS A 118 -1.36 -18.37 -14.35
CA LYS A 118 -0.09 -18.25 -15.08
C LYS A 118 0.09 -16.81 -15.58
N PRO A 119 1.33 -16.29 -15.59
CA PRO A 119 1.61 -14.90 -16.02
C PRO A 119 1.10 -14.58 -17.43
N GLU A 120 1.06 -15.57 -18.32
CA GLU A 120 0.59 -15.44 -19.70
C GLU A 120 -0.95 -15.35 -19.78
N GLN A 121 -1.66 -15.97 -18.82
CA GLN A 121 -3.12 -15.99 -18.77
C GLN A 121 -3.69 -14.73 -18.10
N ALA A 122 -3.02 -14.25 -17.05
CA ALA A 122 -3.46 -13.08 -16.30
C ALA A 122 -2.25 -12.21 -15.86
N PRO A 123 -1.55 -11.54 -16.81
CA PRO A 123 -0.45 -10.64 -16.48
C PRO A 123 -0.89 -9.49 -15.57
N SER A 124 0.05 -8.97 -14.79
CA SER A 124 -0.19 -7.82 -13.93
C SER A 124 -0.45 -6.55 -14.72
N LEU A 125 -1.41 -5.74 -14.29
CA LEU A 125 -1.65 -4.39 -14.83
C LEU A 125 -0.53 -3.40 -14.53
N THR A 126 0.43 -3.76 -13.67
CA THR A 126 1.57 -2.88 -13.37
C THR A 126 2.47 -2.63 -14.58
N GLY A 127 2.48 -3.53 -15.58
CA GLY A 127 3.14 -3.29 -16.86
C GLY A 127 2.55 -2.14 -17.68
N GLU A 128 1.29 -1.79 -17.42
CA GLU A 128 0.55 -0.68 -18.04
C GLU A 128 0.47 0.55 -17.11
N SER A 129 1.16 0.52 -15.97
CA SER A 129 1.12 1.57 -14.95
C SER A 129 1.76 2.87 -15.45
N PRO A 130 1.18 4.04 -15.11
CA PRO A 130 1.81 5.33 -15.34
C PRO A 130 3.14 5.52 -14.61
N LEU A 131 3.48 4.63 -13.67
CA LEU A 131 4.79 4.60 -13.01
C LEU A 131 5.88 4.01 -13.91
N ARG A 132 5.53 3.29 -14.99
CA ARG A 132 6.51 2.65 -15.88
C ARG A 132 7.59 3.61 -16.43
N PRO A 133 7.25 4.80 -16.96
CA PRO A 133 8.27 5.76 -17.39
C PRO A 133 9.09 6.35 -16.24
N ILE A 134 8.59 6.29 -15.00
CA ILE A 134 9.29 6.81 -13.81
C ILE A 134 10.31 5.81 -13.29
N VAL A 135 9.87 4.60 -12.98
CA VAL A 135 10.74 3.55 -12.40
C VAL A 135 11.54 2.78 -13.45
N GLY A 136 11.16 2.92 -14.71
CA GLY A 136 11.81 2.25 -15.84
C GLY A 136 11.19 0.90 -16.20
N PRO A 137 11.41 0.45 -17.47
CA PRO A 137 10.85 -0.83 -17.96
C PRO A 137 11.56 -2.06 -17.39
N SER A 138 12.73 -1.89 -16.77
CA SER A 138 13.51 -2.97 -16.16
C SER A 138 13.15 -3.21 -14.70
N SER A 139 12.39 -2.30 -14.08
CA SER A 139 11.92 -2.42 -12.69
C SER A 139 11.10 -3.70 -12.46
N VAL A 140 11.33 -4.38 -11.35
CA VAL A 140 10.54 -5.53 -10.91
C VAL A 140 9.04 -5.19 -10.78
N LEU A 141 8.71 -3.93 -10.50
CA LEU A 141 7.32 -3.46 -10.40
C LEU A 141 6.62 -3.50 -11.76
N THR A 142 7.27 -3.01 -12.82
CA THR A 142 6.67 -2.81 -14.15
C THR A 142 7.02 -3.90 -15.16
N ALA A 143 8.06 -4.69 -14.91
CA ALA A 143 8.38 -5.86 -15.71
C ALA A 143 7.30 -6.92 -15.65
N VAL A 144 7.10 -7.68 -16.72
CA VAL A 144 6.13 -8.79 -16.81
C VAL A 144 6.82 -10.05 -17.36
N GLY A 145 6.19 -11.21 -17.14
CA GLY A 145 6.66 -12.50 -17.64
C GLY A 145 8.07 -12.89 -17.13
N PRO A 146 8.92 -13.48 -17.98
CA PRO A 146 10.25 -13.97 -17.58
C PRO A 146 11.16 -12.89 -17.00
N ARG A 147 11.09 -11.66 -17.54
CA ARG A 147 11.87 -10.52 -17.02
C ARG A 147 11.52 -10.21 -15.56
N HIS A 148 10.25 -10.20 -15.21
CA HIS A 148 9.83 -10.02 -13.82
C HIS A 148 10.39 -11.11 -12.91
N MET A 149 10.35 -12.37 -13.34
CA MET A 149 10.86 -13.48 -12.54
C MET A 149 12.37 -13.38 -12.32
N ARG A 150 13.13 -12.99 -13.37
CA ARG A 150 14.58 -12.75 -13.26
C ARG A 150 14.86 -11.65 -12.23
N GLN A 151 14.24 -10.48 -12.36
CA GLN A 151 14.44 -9.36 -11.43
C GLN A 151 14.04 -9.74 -10.01
N ARG A 152 12.89 -10.40 -9.85
CA ARG A 152 12.41 -10.83 -8.55
C ARG A 152 13.38 -11.79 -7.84
N LYS A 153 13.96 -12.76 -8.54
CA LYS A 153 14.95 -13.69 -7.97
C LYS A 153 16.21 -12.95 -7.48
N LEU A 154 16.68 -11.96 -8.24
CA LEU A 154 17.86 -11.17 -7.90
C LEU A 154 17.61 -10.25 -6.68
N LEU A 155 16.38 -9.72 -6.55
CA LEU A 155 16.02 -8.80 -5.47
C LEU A 155 15.59 -9.50 -4.18
N LEU A 156 15.21 -10.77 -4.21
CA LEU A 156 14.59 -11.45 -3.09
C LEU A 156 15.48 -11.58 -1.84
N PRO A 157 16.78 -11.92 -1.96
CA PRO A 157 17.64 -12.22 -0.80
C PRO A 157 17.69 -11.12 0.28
N PRO A 158 17.82 -9.81 -0.05
CA PRO A 158 17.89 -8.74 0.95
C PRO A 158 16.62 -8.55 1.77
N PHE A 159 15.48 -9.13 1.36
CA PHE A 159 14.18 -8.92 2.01
C PHE A 159 13.69 -10.13 2.83
N HIS A 160 14.57 -11.11 3.11
CA HIS A 160 14.21 -12.35 3.82
C HIS A 160 15.26 -12.74 4.86
N GLY A 161 14.78 -13.51 5.86
CA GLY A 161 15.64 -14.13 6.86
C GLY A 161 16.44 -13.12 7.70
N GLU A 162 17.69 -13.45 7.99
CA GLU A 162 18.61 -12.68 8.83
C GLU A 162 18.84 -11.23 8.35
N ALA A 163 18.65 -10.95 7.04
CA ALA A 163 18.77 -9.60 6.52
C ALA A 163 17.77 -8.63 7.18
N ILE A 164 16.56 -9.09 7.52
CA ILE A 164 15.55 -8.27 8.18
C ILE A 164 15.97 -7.91 9.62
N GLU A 165 16.59 -8.84 10.34
CA GLU A 165 17.05 -8.60 11.71
C GLU A 165 18.10 -7.49 11.78
N GLN A 166 18.98 -7.41 10.78
CA GLN A 166 20.01 -6.36 10.68
C GLN A 166 19.40 -4.97 10.52
N TYR A 167 18.21 -4.85 9.95
CA TYR A 167 17.52 -3.55 9.81
C TYR A 167 16.83 -3.10 11.11
N THR A 168 16.56 -4.00 12.06
CA THR A 168 15.77 -3.69 13.27
C THR A 168 16.38 -2.57 14.09
N GLN A 169 17.69 -2.62 14.38
CA GLN A 169 18.37 -1.58 15.15
C GLN A 169 18.39 -0.24 14.39
N MET A 170 18.65 -0.28 13.09
CA MET A 170 18.65 0.92 12.24
C MET A 170 17.26 1.60 12.20
N ILE A 171 16.20 0.79 12.16
CA ILE A 171 14.81 1.29 12.21
C ILE A 171 14.55 1.93 13.58
N ALA A 172 14.94 1.28 14.68
CA ALA A 172 14.79 1.81 16.03
C ALA A 172 15.50 3.15 16.18
N ASP A 173 16.77 3.24 15.76
CA ASP A 173 17.55 4.47 15.83
C ASP A 173 16.92 5.61 14.98
N ALA A 174 16.36 5.29 13.82
CA ALA A 174 15.69 6.27 12.98
C ALA A 174 14.40 6.79 13.65
N ALA A 175 13.61 5.88 14.23
CA ALA A 175 12.39 6.19 14.95
C ALA A 175 12.68 7.10 16.17
N GLU A 176 13.62 6.69 17.02
CA GLU A 176 14.00 7.43 18.22
C GLU A 176 14.47 8.86 17.90
N ARG A 177 15.40 9.00 16.93
CA ARG A 177 15.89 10.32 16.48
C ARG A 177 14.78 11.22 15.95
N GLU A 178 13.76 10.69 15.33
CA GLU A 178 12.66 11.48 14.79
C GLU A 178 11.64 11.83 15.88
N ILE A 179 11.28 10.87 16.75
CA ILE A 179 10.37 11.07 17.89
C ILE A 179 10.87 12.19 18.80
N ASP A 180 12.17 12.29 19.06
CA ASP A 180 12.76 13.33 19.90
C ASP A 180 12.50 14.78 19.41
N ARG A 181 12.24 14.94 18.12
CA ARG A 181 12.02 16.26 17.49
C ARG A 181 10.56 16.70 17.45
N TRP A 182 9.64 15.82 17.86
CA TRP A 182 8.21 16.12 17.73
C TRP A 182 7.76 17.11 18.80
N PRO A 183 6.86 18.04 18.46
CA PRO A 183 6.37 19.04 19.41
C PRO A 183 5.44 18.40 20.45
N ILE A 184 5.58 18.79 21.70
CA ILE A 184 4.67 18.42 22.79
C ILE A 184 3.60 19.50 22.93
N GLY A 185 2.34 19.12 23.14
CA GLY A 185 1.21 20.01 23.38
C GLY A 185 0.70 20.77 22.15
N SER A 186 1.32 20.62 20.98
CA SER A 186 0.89 21.27 19.74
C SER A 186 0.48 20.26 18.68
N PRO A 187 -0.64 20.50 17.95
CA PRO A 187 -1.09 19.60 16.90
C PRO A 187 -0.12 19.51 15.72
N PHE A 188 0.10 18.30 15.19
CA PHE A 188 0.89 18.10 13.98
C PHE A 188 0.41 16.88 13.21
N ALA A 189 0.77 16.80 11.91
CA ALA A 189 0.47 15.64 11.08
C ALA A 189 1.54 14.55 11.25
N LEU A 190 1.12 13.29 11.49
CA LEU A 190 2.04 12.15 11.63
C LEU A 190 2.61 11.68 10.30
N ALA A 191 1.85 11.71 9.21
CA ALA A 191 2.31 11.17 7.93
C ALA A 191 3.67 11.73 7.46
N PRO A 192 3.94 13.05 7.51
CA PRO A 192 5.27 13.59 7.19
C PRO A 192 6.38 13.10 8.14
N ARG A 193 6.04 12.80 9.41
CA ARG A 193 6.99 12.27 10.39
C ARG A 193 7.33 10.81 10.12
N MET A 194 6.30 10.02 9.80
CA MET A 194 6.50 8.63 9.33
C MET A 194 7.35 8.60 8.05
N GLN A 195 7.08 9.50 7.11
CA GLN A 195 7.90 9.64 5.90
C GLN A 195 9.37 10.00 6.20
N ALA A 196 9.64 10.75 7.25
CA ALA A 196 11.02 11.05 7.64
C ALA A 196 11.73 9.80 8.16
N ILE A 197 11.06 8.98 8.99
CA ILE A 197 11.59 7.71 9.48
C ILE A 197 11.85 6.74 8.32
N THR A 198 10.83 6.45 7.51
CA THR A 198 10.92 5.48 6.42
C THR A 198 11.96 5.89 5.37
N LEU A 199 12.15 7.20 5.12
CA LEU A 199 13.19 7.66 4.23
C LEU A 199 14.60 7.42 4.80
N ASP A 200 14.80 7.64 6.08
CA ASP A 200 16.09 7.39 6.74
C ASP A 200 16.42 5.88 6.70
N VAL A 201 15.42 5.02 6.96
CA VAL A 201 15.53 3.55 6.86
C VAL A 201 15.91 3.13 5.43
N ILE A 202 15.22 3.67 4.42
CA ILE A 202 15.48 3.35 3.01
C ILE A 202 16.87 3.82 2.59
N MET A 203 17.27 5.04 2.97
CA MET A 203 18.60 5.55 2.62
C MET A 203 19.71 4.70 3.23
N ALA A 204 19.53 4.21 4.44
CA ALA A 204 20.50 3.32 5.08
C ALA A 204 20.43 1.89 4.50
N GLY A 205 19.26 1.27 4.42
CA GLY A 205 19.09 -0.11 3.97
C GLY A 205 19.36 -0.33 2.49
N ILE A 206 18.94 0.63 1.63
CA ILE A 206 19.12 0.50 0.18
C ILE A 206 20.52 0.98 -0.27
N PHE A 207 20.94 2.15 0.22
CA PHE A 207 22.18 2.78 -0.25
C PHE A 207 23.34 2.67 0.73
N GLY A 208 23.14 2.10 1.93
CA GLY A 208 24.17 2.10 2.97
C GLY A 208 24.54 3.53 3.44
N ILE A 209 23.58 4.47 3.39
CA ILE A 209 23.78 5.87 3.75
C ILE A 209 23.22 6.14 5.13
N GLU A 210 24.05 6.08 6.14
CA GLU A 210 23.69 6.38 7.51
C GLU A 210 23.87 7.87 7.84
N GLY A 211 22.95 8.41 8.66
CA GLY A 211 23.03 9.77 9.16
C GLY A 211 22.96 10.87 8.08
N LYS A 212 23.77 11.91 8.21
CA LYS A 212 23.83 13.04 7.26
C LYS A 212 25.09 12.93 6.40
N PRO A 213 24.99 12.59 5.11
CA PRO A 213 26.15 12.56 4.22
C PRO A 213 26.87 13.91 4.15
N GLY A 214 28.19 13.87 3.92
CA GLY A 214 29.04 15.06 3.81
C GLY A 214 28.58 16.04 2.72
N ARG A 215 28.92 17.32 2.87
CA ARG A 215 28.60 18.33 1.85
C ARG A 215 29.30 17.98 0.53
N GLY A 216 28.58 18.07 -0.60
CA GLY A 216 29.13 17.84 -1.93
C GLY A 216 29.20 16.38 -2.37
N THR A 217 28.85 15.41 -1.51
CA THR A 217 28.84 13.98 -1.89
C THR A 217 27.62 13.60 -2.74
N PRO A 218 27.74 12.60 -3.63
CA PRO A 218 26.61 12.08 -4.41
C PRO A 218 25.46 11.61 -3.52
N GLU A 219 25.76 10.98 -2.39
CA GLU A 219 24.79 10.47 -1.42
C GLU A 219 23.93 11.60 -0.83
N ARG A 220 24.53 12.75 -0.55
CA ARG A 220 23.81 13.93 -0.08
C ARG A 220 22.86 14.48 -1.15
N TRP A 221 23.34 14.55 -2.39
CA TRP A 221 22.53 15.01 -3.51
C TRP A 221 21.37 14.03 -3.80
N LEU A 222 21.64 12.73 -3.75
CA LEU A 222 20.62 11.69 -3.91
C LEU A 222 19.52 11.87 -2.85
N ARG A 223 19.88 12.02 -1.58
CA ARG A 223 18.92 12.24 -0.49
C ARG A 223 18.08 13.51 -0.70
N ILE A 224 18.70 14.61 -1.14
CA ILE A 224 18.00 15.87 -1.43
C ILE A 224 17.05 15.69 -2.63
N ALA A 225 17.52 15.06 -3.72
CA ALA A 225 16.73 14.82 -4.91
C ALA A 225 15.52 13.91 -4.60
N THR A 226 15.72 12.82 -3.86
CA THR A 226 14.65 11.91 -3.43
C THR A 226 13.58 12.67 -2.61
N LYS A 227 13.99 13.46 -1.60
CA LYS A 227 13.05 14.28 -0.80
C LYS A 227 12.25 15.25 -1.68
N ARG A 228 12.89 15.91 -2.63
CA ARG A 228 12.23 16.85 -3.53
C ARG A 228 11.28 16.16 -4.50
N LEU A 229 11.66 15.00 -5.05
CA LEU A 229 10.80 14.22 -5.92
C LEU A 229 9.54 13.77 -5.19
N VAL A 230 9.69 13.20 -3.98
CA VAL A 230 8.56 12.78 -3.15
C VAL A 230 7.65 13.97 -2.80
N ALA A 231 8.22 15.10 -2.41
CA ALA A 231 7.43 16.30 -2.14
C ALA A 231 6.70 16.82 -3.39
N ALA A 232 7.36 16.82 -4.55
CA ALA A 232 6.78 17.26 -5.82
C ALA A 232 5.67 16.34 -6.31
N SER A 233 5.72 15.03 -6.02
CA SER A 233 4.66 14.07 -6.42
C SER A 233 3.29 14.37 -5.79
N THR A 234 3.26 15.19 -4.75
CA THR A 234 2.02 15.62 -4.09
C THR A 234 1.38 16.85 -4.75
N TRP A 235 2.04 17.49 -5.69
CA TRP A 235 1.54 18.70 -6.32
C TRP A 235 0.54 18.36 -7.45
N PRO A 236 -0.47 19.21 -7.68
CA PRO A 236 -1.43 19.01 -8.78
C PRO A 236 -0.79 18.87 -10.16
N VAL A 237 0.35 19.54 -10.37
CA VAL A 237 1.13 19.47 -11.63
C VAL A 237 1.72 18.07 -11.86
N ALA A 238 2.02 17.33 -10.80
CA ALA A 238 2.51 15.95 -10.93
C ALA A 238 1.45 15.02 -11.54
N GLN A 239 0.17 15.19 -11.16
CA GLN A 239 -0.94 14.44 -11.75
C GLN A 239 -1.09 14.71 -13.26
N LEU A 240 -0.86 15.92 -13.69
CA LEU A 240 -0.82 16.24 -15.13
C LEU A 240 0.39 15.56 -15.80
N GLY A 241 1.53 15.52 -15.12
CA GLY A 241 2.70 14.80 -15.58
C GLY A 241 2.45 13.30 -15.75
N GLU A 242 1.69 12.67 -14.83
CA GLU A 242 1.30 11.26 -14.93
C GLU A 242 0.40 11.01 -16.14
N LEU A 243 -0.59 11.88 -16.40
CA LEU A 243 -1.46 11.78 -17.57
C LEU A 243 -0.66 11.90 -18.89
N MET A 244 0.34 12.79 -18.94
CA MET A 244 1.21 12.92 -20.11
C MET A 244 2.10 11.70 -20.35
N ASN A 245 2.38 10.93 -19.31
CA ASN A 245 3.24 9.75 -19.33
C ASN A 245 2.48 8.42 -19.40
N LEU A 246 1.15 8.45 -19.48
CA LEU A 246 0.32 7.27 -19.59
C LEU A 246 0.68 6.47 -20.85
N ASN A 247 0.86 5.14 -20.69
CA ASN A 247 1.24 4.21 -21.78
C ASN A 247 2.58 4.52 -22.48
N ARG A 248 3.48 5.26 -21.83
CA ARG A 248 4.84 5.52 -22.35
C ARG A 248 5.85 4.61 -21.66
N GLU A 249 6.94 4.37 -22.36
CA GLU A 249 8.12 3.69 -21.79
C GLU A 249 9.17 4.67 -21.27
N GLU A 250 9.25 5.85 -21.89
CA GLU A 250 10.19 6.90 -21.53
C GLU A 250 9.43 8.14 -21.01
N PRO A 251 9.97 8.79 -19.97
CA PRO A 251 9.33 9.96 -19.39
C PRO A 251 9.39 11.18 -20.33
N VAL A 252 8.34 12.01 -20.32
CA VAL A 252 8.28 13.25 -21.08
C VAL A 252 7.92 14.44 -20.18
N GLY A 253 8.19 15.66 -20.68
CA GLY A 253 7.83 16.91 -19.99
C GLY A 253 8.50 17.10 -18.62
N PRO A 254 7.79 17.69 -17.64
CA PRO A 254 8.34 17.97 -16.30
C PRO A 254 8.85 16.70 -15.59
N THR A 255 8.22 15.56 -15.82
CA THR A 255 8.62 14.27 -15.23
C THR A 255 10.02 13.90 -15.67
N ARG A 256 10.38 14.07 -16.93
CA ARG A 256 11.73 13.82 -17.46
C ARG A 256 12.76 14.68 -16.75
N ILE A 257 12.51 15.99 -16.62
CA ILE A 257 13.45 16.92 -15.96
C ILE A 257 13.66 16.51 -14.49
N GLY A 258 12.58 16.19 -13.79
CA GLY A 258 12.66 15.74 -12.39
C GLY A 258 13.48 14.46 -12.23
N LEU A 259 13.32 13.49 -13.15
CA LEU A 259 14.06 12.24 -13.14
C LEU A 259 15.54 12.45 -13.50
N GLU A 260 15.88 13.30 -14.46
CA GLU A 260 17.28 13.62 -14.79
C GLU A 260 18.04 14.21 -13.59
N LEU A 261 17.36 15.00 -12.74
CA LEU A 261 17.94 15.54 -11.51
C LEU A 261 18.17 14.47 -10.44
N LEU A 262 17.37 13.42 -10.42
CA LEU A 262 17.53 12.28 -9.52
C LEU A 262 18.57 11.27 -10.07
N ASP A 263 18.57 11.04 -11.38
CA ASP A 263 19.42 10.04 -12.03
C ASP A 263 20.90 10.37 -11.90
N ARG A 264 21.27 11.64 -12.05
CA ARG A 264 22.68 12.07 -11.91
C ARG A 264 23.32 11.63 -10.60
N PRO A 265 22.77 11.96 -9.40
CA PRO A 265 23.36 11.48 -8.16
C PRO A 265 23.19 9.98 -7.97
N THR A 266 22.14 9.34 -8.52
CA THR A 266 21.92 7.89 -8.45
C THR A 266 23.04 7.16 -9.17
N TYR A 267 23.34 7.49 -10.43
CA TYR A 267 24.42 6.88 -11.17
C TYR A 267 25.81 7.16 -10.55
N ALA A 268 26.01 8.35 -9.99
CA ALA A 268 27.25 8.67 -9.28
C ALA A 268 27.43 7.82 -8.01
N VAL A 269 26.37 7.51 -7.29
CA VAL A 269 26.40 6.60 -6.12
C VAL A 269 26.66 5.17 -6.58
N ILE A 270 26.01 4.69 -7.66
CA ILE A 270 26.24 3.36 -8.24
C ILE A 270 27.71 3.20 -8.63
N GLU A 271 28.26 4.15 -9.39
CA GLU A 271 29.65 4.10 -9.88
C GLU A 271 30.65 4.10 -8.71
N ARG A 272 30.43 4.99 -7.72
CA ARG A 272 31.27 5.06 -6.53
C ARG A 272 31.24 3.75 -5.74
N ARG A 273 30.06 3.12 -5.58
CA ARG A 273 29.90 1.85 -4.88
C ARG A 273 30.58 0.71 -5.63
N ARG A 274 30.48 0.67 -6.96
CA ARG A 274 31.12 -0.35 -7.79
C ARG A 274 32.65 -0.35 -7.66
N ARG A 275 33.24 0.82 -7.38
CA ARG A 275 34.68 0.98 -7.18
C ARG A 275 35.12 0.87 -5.71
N ALA A 276 34.20 0.65 -4.79
CA ALA A 276 34.53 0.56 -3.37
C ALA A 276 35.31 -0.74 -3.09
N GLU A 277 36.40 -0.63 -2.35
CA GLU A 277 37.26 -1.78 -1.97
C GLU A 277 36.51 -2.75 -1.04
N ASP A 278 35.55 -2.24 -0.26
CA ASP A 278 34.72 -2.98 0.69
C ASP A 278 33.39 -3.46 0.12
N LEU A 279 33.21 -3.49 -1.22
CA LEU A 279 31.93 -3.84 -1.86
C LEU A 279 31.40 -5.22 -1.42
N GLU A 280 32.26 -6.21 -1.32
CA GLU A 280 31.88 -7.59 -0.95
C GLU A 280 31.49 -7.75 0.53
N ASP A 281 31.97 -6.85 1.38
CA ASP A 281 31.69 -6.85 2.83
C ASP A 281 30.36 -6.14 3.15
N ARG A 282 29.86 -5.34 2.22
CA ARG A 282 28.65 -4.56 2.43
C ARG A 282 27.38 -5.41 2.31
N ARG A 283 26.36 -5.02 3.06
CA ARG A 283 25.06 -5.72 3.16
C ARG A 283 23.88 -4.86 2.70
N ASP A 284 24.10 -3.61 2.31
CA ASP A 284 23.04 -2.77 1.72
C ASP A 284 22.60 -3.30 0.35
N ILE A 285 21.37 -3.01 -0.02
CA ILE A 285 20.73 -3.56 -1.24
C ILE A 285 21.48 -3.17 -2.50
N LEU A 286 21.99 -1.94 -2.59
CA LEU A 286 22.80 -1.50 -3.74
C LEU A 286 24.02 -2.41 -3.94
N SER A 287 24.77 -2.69 -2.87
CA SER A 287 25.95 -3.57 -2.92
C SER A 287 25.56 -4.99 -3.34
N LEU A 288 24.49 -5.53 -2.77
CA LEU A 288 23.99 -6.85 -3.14
C LEU A 288 23.53 -6.92 -4.60
N LEU A 289 22.89 -5.87 -5.14
CA LEU A 289 22.50 -5.81 -6.55
C LEU A 289 23.71 -5.73 -7.49
N LEU A 290 24.76 -5.01 -7.11
CA LEU A 290 26.00 -4.94 -7.91
C LEU A 290 26.75 -6.27 -7.96
N LEU A 291 26.65 -7.08 -6.90
CA LEU A 291 27.23 -8.41 -6.81
C LEU A 291 26.34 -9.51 -7.40
N ALA A 292 25.04 -9.26 -7.52
CA ALA A 292 24.08 -10.24 -8.00
C ALA A 292 24.38 -10.71 -9.43
N ARG A 293 24.19 -12.01 -9.65
CA ARG A 293 24.31 -12.65 -10.96
C ARG A 293 23.06 -13.46 -11.26
N SER A 294 22.63 -13.46 -12.51
CA SER A 294 21.57 -14.37 -12.97
C SER A 294 22.05 -15.81 -12.99
N GLU A 295 21.15 -16.75 -13.24
CA GLU A 295 21.50 -18.16 -13.42
C GLU A 295 22.51 -18.39 -14.55
N ASP A 296 22.52 -17.50 -15.57
CA ASP A 296 23.47 -17.49 -16.70
C ASP A 296 24.77 -16.75 -16.39
N GLY A 297 24.95 -16.26 -15.15
CA GLY A 297 26.14 -15.52 -14.72
C GLY A 297 26.15 -14.02 -15.08
N GLU A 298 25.09 -13.49 -15.70
CA GLU A 298 25.02 -12.09 -16.11
C GLU A 298 24.76 -11.15 -14.92
N ALA A 299 25.50 -10.03 -14.88
CA ALA A 299 25.29 -8.95 -13.95
C ALA A 299 24.10 -8.06 -14.37
N LEU A 300 23.55 -7.31 -13.42
CA LEU A 300 22.64 -6.20 -13.73
C LEU A 300 23.42 -5.04 -14.36
N SER A 301 22.90 -4.47 -15.43
CA SER A 301 23.40 -3.21 -15.99
C SER A 301 23.11 -2.04 -15.02
N ASP A 302 23.86 -0.94 -15.14
CA ASP A 302 23.65 0.24 -14.30
C ASP A 302 22.22 0.81 -14.44
N LYS A 303 21.63 0.69 -15.64
CA LYS A 303 20.23 1.06 -15.88
C LYS A 303 19.26 0.15 -15.11
N GLU A 304 19.47 -1.15 -15.11
CA GLU A 304 18.65 -2.08 -14.32
C GLU A 304 18.81 -1.82 -12.82
N VAL A 305 20.04 -1.62 -12.34
CA VAL A 305 20.29 -1.26 -10.93
C VAL A 305 19.58 0.05 -10.58
N ARG A 306 19.68 1.09 -11.40
CA ARG A 306 18.97 2.38 -11.21
C ARG A 306 17.46 2.18 -11.16
N ASP A 307 16.88 1.41 -12.08
CA ASP A 307 15.44 1.17 -12.14
C ASP A 307 14.94 0.45 -10.88
N GLU A 308 15.70 -0.51 -10.37
CA GLU A 308 15.38 -1.22 -9.13
C GLU A 308 15.52 -0.32 -7.89
N LEU A 309 16.61 0.45 -7.78
CA LEU A 309 16.83 1.37 -6.67
C LEU A 309 15.69 2.40 -6.56
N LEU A 310 15.31 3.00 -7.69
CA LEU A 310 14.21 3.95 -7.71
C LEU A 310 12.87 3.31 -7.36
N THR A 311 12.66 2.09 -7.84
CA THR A 311 11.47 1.29 -7.48
C THR A 311 11.39 1.06 -5.99
N LEU A 312 12.48 0.61 -5.37
CA LEU A 312 12.53 0.31 -3.94
C LEU A 312 12.33 1.57 -3.09
N VAL A 313 12.91 2.69 -3.49
CA VAL A 313 12.71 3.99 -2.82
C VAL A 313 11.25 4.40 -2.86
N LEU A 314 10.63 4.41 -4.05
CA LEU A 314 9.23 4.85 -4.19
C LEU A 314 8.25 3.89 -3.50
N ALA A 315 8.47 2.58 -3.64
CA ALA A 315 7.60 1.56 -3.07
C ALA A 315 7.68 1.50 -1.54
N GLY A 316 8.88 1.60 -0.96
CA GLY A 316 9.08 1.42 0.48
C GLY A 316 8.79 2.65 1.32
N HIS A 317 9.11 3.86 0.80
CA HIS A 317 9.00 5.09 1.57
C HIS A 317 7.55 5.48 1.90
N GLU A 318 6.71 5.60 0.89
CA GLU A 318 5.36 6.16 1.07
C GLU A 318 4.38 5.15 1.64
N THR A 319 4.47 3.89 1.25
CA THR A 319 3.50 2.87 1.66
C THR A 319 3.57 2.57 3.16
N THR A 320 4.76 2.32 3.69
CA THR A 320 4.96 2.04 5.12
C THR A 320 4.64 3.27 5.98
N ALA A 321 5.03 4.47 5.53
CA ALA A 321 4.70 5.72 6.23
C ALA A 321 3.20 5.95 6.35
N ASN A 322 2.44 5.73 5.27
CA ASN A 322 0.98 5.87 5.30
C ASN A 322 0.30 4.76 6.10
N SER A 323 0.86 3.54 6.11
CA SER A 323 0.35 2.46 6.96
C SER A 323 0.49 2.80 8.44
N LEU A 324 1.65 3.30 8.88
CA LEU A 324 1.88 3.79 10.24
C LEU A 324 0.97 4.97 10.59
N ALA A 325 0.80 5.92 9.68
CA ALA A 325 -0.10 7.06 9.88
C ALA A 325 -1.55 6.60 10.06
N TRP A 326 -2.03 5.64 9.26
CA TRP A 326 -3.35 5.04 9.41
C TRP A 326 -3.48 4.24 10.71
N THR A 327 -2.44 3.52 11.12
CA THR A 327 -2.44 2.78 12.40
C THR A 327 -2.70 3.71 13.56
N TRP A 328 -1.99 4.82 13.64
CA TRP A 328 -2.17 5.81 14.70
C TRP A 328 -3.49 6.60 14.57
N GLU A 329 -3.92 6.89 13.34
CA GLU A 329 -5.23 7.51 13.12
C GLU A 329 -6.36 6.63 13.67
N ARG A 330 -6.26 5.31 13.52
CA ARG A 330 -7.23 4.37 14.11
C ARG A 330 -7.10 4.27 15.63
N LEU A 331 -5.89 4.15 16.15
CA LEU A 331 -5.64 4.00 17.59
C LEU A 331 -6.16 5.19 18.41
N VAL A 332 -5.83 6.43 18.03
CA VAL A 332 -6.24 7.62 18.79
C VAL A 332 -7.76 7.84 18.80
N ARG A 333 -8.51 7.12 17.95
CA ARG A 333 -9.98 7.14 17.90
C ARG A 333 -10.66 5.88 18.47
N ASN A 334 -9.84 4.92 18.91
CA ASN A 334 -10.31 3.68 19.53
C ASN A 334 -9.61 3.49 20.88
N PRO A 335 -10.08 4.17 21.94
CA PRO A 335 -9.38 4.23 23.23
C PRO A 335 -9.05 2.85 23.80
N ALA A 336 -9.97 1.89 23.71
CA ALA A 336 -9.75 0.53 24.22
C ALA A 336 -8.57 -0.16 23.50
N ALA A 337 -8.50 -0.07 22.18
CA ALA A 337 -7.39 -0.64 21.39
C ALA A 337 -6.07 0.09 21.67
N HIS A 338 -6.12 1.42 21.85
CA HIS A 338 -4.94 2.22 22.18
C HIS A 338 -4.40 1.88 23.57
N GLU A 339 -5.28 1.75 24.56
CA GLU A 339 -4.95 1.37 25.92
C GLU A 339 -4.35 -0.05 25.98
N ALA A 340 -4.98 -1.01 25.31
CA ALA A 340 -4.48 -2.39 25.22
C ALA A 340 -3.05 -2.46 24.61
N LEU A 341 -2.79 -1.70 23.53
CA LEU A 341 -1.45 -1.62 22.93
C LEU A 341 -0.44 -0.99 23.91
N ARG A 342 -0.81 0.14 24.53
CA ARG A 342 0.04 0.87 25.46
C ARG A 342 0.40 -0.02 26.66
N ASP A 343 -0.58 -0.70 27.26
CA ASP A 343 -0.39 -1.53 28.43
C ASP A 343 0.48 -2.77 28.11
N ALA A 344 0.29 -3.38 26.93
CA ALA A 344 1.17 -4.44 26.46
C ALA A 344 2.62 -3.98 26.28
N VAL A 345 2.83 -2.82 25.65
CA VAL A 345 4.18 -2.29 25.34
C VAL A 345 4.90 -1.75 26.57
N ARG A 346 4.18 -1.19 27.55
CA ARG A 346 4.75 -0.60 28.79
C ARG A 346 4.76 -1.60 29.96
N GLY A 347 4.07 -2.74 29.83
CA GLY A 347 4.05 -3.80 30.81
C GLY A 347 5.32 -4.66 30.80
N GLU A 348 5.36 -5.67 31.69
CA GLU A 348 6.48 -6.61 31.82
C GLU A 348 6.41 -7.81 30.86
N GLY A 349 5.30 -7.95 30.10
CA GLY A 349 5.05 -9.06 29.19
C GLY A 349 5.61 -8.86 27.77
N ASP A 350 5.40 -9.90 26.93
CA ASP A 350 5.72 -9.81 25.50
C ASP A 350 4.62 -9.04 24.76
N ALA A 351 4.98 -7.87 24.23
CA ALA A 351 4.07 -7.02 23.48
C ALA A 351 3.90 -7.46 22.01
N ALA A 352 4.69 -8.40 21.51
CA ALA A 352 4.79 -8.69 20.07
C ALA A 352 3.46 -9.08 19.45
N GLU A 353 2.66 -9.88 20.14
CA GLU A 353 1.35 -10.32 19.63
C GLU A 353 0.37 -9.15 19.53
N GLN A 354 0.29 -8.29 20.55
CA GLN A 354 -0.60 -7.13 20.54
C GLN A 354 -0.19 -6.09 19.49
N VAL A 355 1.11 -5.86 19.33
CA VAL A 355 1.68 -4.99 18.28
C VAL A 355 1.34 -5.52 16.89
N GLU A 356 1.55 -6.83 16.65
CA GLU A 356 1.24 -7.45 15.36
C GLU A 356 -0.27 -7.44 15.08
N ALA A 357 -1.11 -7.78 16.04
CA ALA A 357 -2.56 -7.71 15.93
C ALA A 357 -3.05 -6.30 15.54
N THR A 358 -2.47 -5.27 16.15
CA THR A 358 -2.78 -3.87 15.85
C THR A 358 -2.41 -3.50 14.41
N ILE A 359 -1.23 -3.90 13.93
CA ILE A 359 -0.77 -3.64 12.56
C ILE A 359 -1.67 -4.36 11.54
N ILE A 360 -1.96 -5.64 11.78
CA ILE A 360 -2.82 -6.44 10.89
C ILE A 360 -4.21 -5.80 10.76
N GLU A 361 -4.81 -5.37 11.88
CA GLU A 361 -6.12 -4.71 11.88
C GLU A 361 -6.08 -3.34 11.20
N ALA A 362 -5.03 -2.56 11.41
CA ALA A 362 -4.86 -1.28 10.74
C ALA A 362 -4.79 -1.45 9.21
N MET A 363 -3.99 -2.40 8.74
CA MET A 363 -3.87 -2.72 7.31
C MET A 363 -5.12 -3.35 6.72
N ARG A 364 -5.92 -4.07 7.52
CA ARG A 364 -7.24 -4.55 7.11
C ARG A 364 -8.21 -3.39 6.93
N SER A 365 -8.36 -2.55 7.94
CA SER A 365 -9.34 -1.46 7.95
C SER A 365 -8.99 -0.31 7.02
N ARG A 366 -7.68 -0.07 6.79
CA ARG A 366 -7.15 1.01 5.94
C ARG A 366 -5.98 0.52 5.08
N PRO A 367 -6.25 -0.34 4.07
CA PRO A 367 -5.20 -0.80 3.17
C PRO A 367 -4.65 0.38 2.36
N VAL A 368 -3.34 0.60 2.43
CA VAL A 368 -2.69 1.71 1.72
C VAL A 368 -2.84 1.55 0.21
N ILE A 369 -2.75 0.33 -0.29
CA ILE A 369 -3.09 -0.01 -1.69
C ILE A 369 -4.49 -0.62 -1.68
N PRO A 370 -5.52 0.10 -2.14
CA PRO A 370 -6.91 -0.39 -2.03
C PRO A 370 -7.33 -1.37 -3.13
N ILE A 371 -6.57 -1.42 -4.23
CA ILE A 371 -6.89 -2.24 -5.41
C ILE A 371 -5.61 -2.80 -6.06
N ILE A 372 -5.71 -3.98 -6.63
CA ILE A 372 -4.68 -4.59 -7.49
C ILE A 372 -5.34 -5.27 -8.68
N GLY A 373 -4.63 -5.34 -9.82
CA GLY A 373 -5.26 -5.79 -11.06
C GLY A 373 -4.45 -6.78 -11.88
N ARG A 374 -5.19 -7.51 -12.72
CA ARG A 374 -4.70 -8.41 -13.76
C ARG A 374 -5.42 -8.14 -15.06
N ARG A 375 -4.77 -8.37 -16.19
CA ARG A 375 -5.43 -8.42 -17.49
C ARG A 375 -5.65 -9.88 -17.89
N VAL A 376 -6.89 -10.34 -17.87
CA VAL A 376 -7.18 -11.72 -18.29
C VAL A 376 -7.05 -11.83 -19.82
N LYS A 377 -6.20 -12.73 -20.29
CA LYS A 377 -5.94 -12.95 -21.73
C LYS A 377 -6.86 -13.96 -22.36
N LEU A 378 -7.60 -14.69 -21.54
CA LEU A 378 -8.63 -15.65 -21.90
C LEU A 378 -9.94 -15.25 -21.25
N PRO A 379 -11.11 -15.70 -21.73
CA PRO A 379 -12.35 -15.53 -21.00
C PRO A 379 -12.20 -16.09 -19.58
N TRP A 380 -12.72 -15.38 -18.57
CA TRP A 380 -12.51 -15.70 -17.16
C TRP A 380 -13.82 -15.75 -16.39
N ARG A 381 -14.04 -16.82 -15.66
CA ARG A 381 -15.19 -16.97 -14.79
C ARG A 381 -14.96 -16.27 -13.45
N LEU A 382 -15.92 -15.47 -13.02
CA LEU A 382 -15.98 -14.87 -11.68
C LEU A 382 -17.38 -15.13 -11.12
N GLY A 383 -17.55 -16.22 -10.37
CA GLY A 383 -18.82 -16.65 -9.85
C GLY A 383 -19.82 -16.99 -10.96
N SER A 384 -20.91 -16.23 -11.03
CA SER A 384 -21.97 -16.39 -12.03
C SER A 384 -21.74 -15.59 -13.33
N TYR A 385 -20.54 -14.98 -13.50
CA TYR A 385 -20.27 -14.11 -14.64
C TYR A 385 -19.10 -14.62 -15.49
N ALA A 386 -19.16 -14.33 -16.79
CA ALA A 386 -18.05 -14.49 -17.72
C ALA A 386 -17.45 -13.11 -18.04
N VAL A 387 -16.16 -12.96 -17.80
CA VAL A 387 -15.39 -11.76 -18.17
C VAL A 387 -14.70 -12.05 -19.50
N PRO A 388 -14.90 -11.19 -20.54
CA PRO A 388 -14.24 -11.36 -21.84
C PRO A 388 -12.71 -11.34 -21.75
N ALA A 389 -12.06 -11.97 -22.72
CA ALA A 389 -10.62 -11.87 -22.89
C ALA A 389 -10.15 -10.39 -23.02
N ASP A 390 -8.90 -10.15 -22.71
CA ASP A 390 -8.27 -8.81 -22.69
C ASP A 390 -8.90 -7.78 -21.74
N THR A 391 -9.77 -8.22 -20.83
CA THR A 391 -10.39 -7.35 -19.81
C THR A 391 -9.47 -7.16 -18.61
N ALA A 392 -9.42 -5.94 -18.09
CA ALA A 392 -8.79 -5.64 -16.81
C ALA A 392 -9.70 -6.12 -15.67
N VAL A 393 -9.22 -7.02 -14.84
CA VAL A 393 -9.90 -7.47 -13.61
C VAL A 393 -9.15 -6.91 -12.42
N THR A 394 -9.87 -6.19 -11.55
CA THR A 394 -9.32 -5.55 -10.36
C THR A 394 -9.89 -6.20 -9.11
N MET A 395 -9.01 -6.72 -8.29
CA MET A 395 -9.35 -7.20 -6.95
C MET A 395 -9.35 -6.02 -6.00
N SER A 396 -10.49 -5.74 -5.38
CA SER A 396 -10.61 -4.68 -4.38
C SER A 396 -10.18 -5.20 -3.01
N ILE A 397 -8.96 -4.89 -2.59
CA ILE A 397 -8.44 -5.20 -1.25
C ILE A 397 -9.38 -4.63 -0.19
N LEU A 398 -9.80 -3.37 -0.40
CA LEU A 398 -10.72 -2.69 0.51
C LEU A 398 -12.03 -3.47 0.71
N LEU A 399 -12.66 -3.94 -0.36
CA LEU A 399 -13.93 -4.71 -0.26
C LEU A 399 -13.71 -6.11 0.32
N VAL A 400 -12.62 -6.82 -0.03
CA VAL A 400 -12.27 -8.11 0.58
C VAL A 400 -12.12 -7.96 2.08
N HIS A 401 -11.38 -6.95 2.53
CA HIS A 401 -11.10 -6.70 3.93
C HIS A 401 -12.31 -6.22 4.76
N HIS A 402 -13.41 -5.86 4.10
CA HIS A 402 -14.65 -5.44 4.76
C HIS A 402 -15.83 -6.38 4.46
N ARG A 403 -15.55 -7.63 4.16
CA ARG A 403 -16.58 -8.67 4.03
C ARG A 403 -17.09 -9.08 5.41
N GLU A 404 -18.40 -9.09 5.61
CA GLU A 404 -19.02 -9.48 6.88
C GLU A 404 -18.90 -10.99 7.16
N ASP A 405 -18.88 -11.80 6.10
CA ASP A 405 -18.68 -13.25 6.18
C ASP A 405 -17.26 -13.65 6.61
N LEU A 406 -16.26 -12.79 6.40
CA LEU A 406 -14.89 -12.98 6.85
C LEU A 406 -14.59 -12.26 8.16
N TYR A 407 -15.13 -11.07 8.33
CA TYR A 407 -14.82 -10.17 9.44
C TYR A 407 -16.13 -9.65 10.06
N PRO A 408 -16.61 -10.25 11.14
CA PRO A 408 -17.74 -9.70 11.88
C PRO A 408 -17.48 -8.25 12.28
N GLU A 409 -18.47 -7.38 12.12
CA GLU A 409 -18.33 -5.92 12.35
C GLU A 409 -17.12 -5.33 11.59
N PRO A 410 -17.08 -5.40 10.24
CA PRO A 410 -15.87 -5.14 9.45
C PRO A 410 -15.42 -3.67 9.48
N PHE A 411 -16.29 -2.75 9.90
CA PHE A 411 -15.98 -1.33 10.01
C PHE A 411 -15.41 -0.93 11.38
N GLU A 412 -15.58 -1.81 12.39
CA GLU A 412 -14.96 -1.63 13.70
C GLU A 412 -13.46 -1.93 13.65
N PHE A 413 -12.70 -1.13 14.39
CA PHE A 413 -11.25 -1.34 14.57
C PHE A 413 -11.02 -2.20 15.80
N ARG A 414 -10.75 -3.48 15.60
CA ARG A 414 -10.69 -4.51 16.65
C ARG A 414 -9.43 -5.37 16.51
N PRO A 415 -8.28 -4.90 17.02
CA PRO A 415 -7.04 -5.68 17.02
C PRO A 415 -7.17 -7.05 17.68
N GLU A 416 -8.01 -7.17 18.72
CA GLU A 416 -8.25 -8.40 19.47
C GLU A 416 -8.75 -9.56 18.60
N ARG A 417 -9.30 -9.28 17.39
CA ARG A 417 -9.68 -10.35 16.44
C ARG A 417 -8.49 -11.17 15.93
N TRP A 418 -7.27 -10.68 16.12
CA TRP A 418 -6.05 -11.30 15.64
C TRP A 418 -5.21 -11.96 16.73
N LEU A 419 -5.58 -11.83 18.00
CA LEU A 419 -4.89 -12.49 19.09
C LEU A 419 -5.11 -14.02 18.97
N GLY A 420 -4.01 -14.78 18.99
CA GLY A 420 -4.02 -16.23 18.76
C GLY A 420 -4.38 -16.66 17.33
N ARG A 421 -4.44 -15.74 16.37
CA ARG A 421 -4.89 -16.04 15.00
C ARG A 421 -4.00 -15.42 13.92
N LYS A 422 -3.92 -16.12 12.79
CA LYS A 422 -3.30 -15.58 11.57
C LYS A 422 -4.36 -15.35 10.51
N PRO A 423 -4.25 -14.27 9.71
CA PRO A 423 -5.19 -14.02 8.62
C PRO A 423 -5.05 -15.06 7.50
N GLY A 424 -6.17 -15.36 6.81
CA GLY A 424 -6.20 -16.23 5.65
C GLY A 424 -5.47 -15.63 4.44
N THR A 425 -4.86 -16.48 3.63
CA THR A 425 -3.94 -16.08 2.53
C THR A 425 -4.63 -15.23 1.46
N TYR A 426 -5.92 -15.46 1.18
CA TYR A 426 -6.69 -14.73 0.16
C TYR A 426 -7.76 -13.81 0.75
N GLU A 427 -7.80 -13.74 2.07
CA GLU A 427 -8.73 -12.93 2.85
C GLU A 427 -8.07 -11.63 3.31
N TRP A 428 -6.82 -11.70 3.78
CA TRP A 428 -6.01 -10.56 4.17
C TRP A 428 -4.86 -10.37 3.17
N ILE A 429 -5.01 -9.43 2.26
CA ILE A 429 -4.17 -9.28 1.08
C ILE A 429 -3.55 -7.88 0.90
N PRO A 430 -3.13 -7.15 1.97
CA PRO A 430 -2.58 -5.80 1.82
C PRO A 430 -1.26 -5.79 1.03
N PHE A 431 -0.55 -6.92 1.03
CA PHE A 431 0.68 -7.14 0.28
C PHE A 431 0.47 -7.82 -1.09
N GLY A 432 -0.79 -7.93 -1.54
CA GLY A 432 -1.10 -8.71 -2.73
C GLY A 432 -0.84 -10.21 -2.57
N GLY A 433 -0.62 -10.91 -3.69
CA GLY A 433 -0.43 -12.36 -3.65
C GLY A 433 0.17 -12.96 -4.92
N GLY A 434 0.41 -14.29 -4.84
CA GLY A 434 1.04 -15.06 -5.91
C GLY A 434 2.46 -14.57 -6.22
N ILE A 435 2.90 -14.75 -7.44
CA ILE A 435 4.24 -14.34 -7.90
C ILE A 435 4.51 -12.83 -7.83
N ARG A 436 3.45 -12.03 -7.63
CA ARG A 436 3.50 -10.56 -7.49
C ARG A 436 3.36 -10.08 -6.05
N ARG A 437 3.37 -10.98 -5.08
CA ARG A 437 3.34 -10.58 -3.66
C ARG A 437 4.48 -9.61 -3.37
N CYS A 438 4.20 -8.59 -2.56
CA CYS A 438 5.17 -7.55 -2.18
C CYS A 438 6.50 -8.17 -1.74
N LEU A 439 7.61 -7.73 -2.34
CA LEU A 439 8.97 -8.16 -1.98
C LEU A 439 9.33 -7.69 -0.57
N GLY A 440 9.03 -6.44 -0.26
CA GLY A 440 9.35 -5.81 1.01
C GLY A 440 8.34 -6.10 2.14
N ALA A 441 7.45 -7.10 2.01
CA ALA A 441 6.41 -7.36 3.02
C ALA A 441 6.99 -7.61 4.41
N ALA A 442 8.06 -8.41 4.52
CA ALA A 442 8.70 -8.71 5.80
C ALA A 442 9.38 -7.46 6.40
N LEU A 443 10.08 -6.68 5.59
CA LEU A 443 10.69 -5.42 6.02
C LEU A 443 9.63 -4.41 6.46
N ALA A 444 8.55 -4.24 5.71
CA ALA A 444 7.46 -3.34 6.06
C ALA A 444 6.77 -3.73 7.38
N MET A 445 6.59 -5.03 7.65
CA MET A 445 6.06 -5.50 8.93
C MET A 445 7.05 -5.26 10.07
N ALA A 446 8.34 -5.52 9.86
CA ALA A 446 9.37 -5.25 10.87
C ALA A 446 9.46 -3.75 11.20
N GLU A 447 9.46 -2.90 10.17
CA GLU A 447 9.49 -1.44 10.32
C GLU A 447 8.26 -0.94 11.10
N GLN A 448 7.06 -1.42 10.76
CA GLN A 448 5.84 -1.05 11.47
C GLN A 448 5.88 -1.51 12.94
N ARG A 449 6.35 -2.73 13.24
CA ARG A 449 6.48 -3.21 14.63
C ARG A 449 7.39 -2.32 15.45
N VAL A 450 8.61 -2.09 14.98
CA VAL A 450 9.61 -1.29 15.69
C VAL A 450 9.14 0.14 15.93
N VAL A 451 8.60 0.80 14.89
CA VAL A 451 8.13 2.18 14.99
C VAL A 451 6.89 2.29 15.87
N LEU A 452 5.92 1.38 15.72
CA LEU A 452 4.69 1.38 16.53
C LEU A 452 5.02 1.16 18.01
N GLU A 453 5.91 0.21 18.31
CA GLU A 453 6.36 -0.08 19.67
C GLU A 453 7.09 1.11 20.29
N ALA A 454 8.05 1.71 19.58
CA ALA A 454 8.79 2.89 20.05
C ALA A 454 7.83 4.06 20.37
N MET A 455 6.86 4.32 19.50
CA MET A 455 5.87 5.37 19.72
C MET A 455 4.94 5.04 20.91
N ALA A 456 4.41 3.82 21.00
CA ALA A 456 3.52 3.42 22.10
C ALA A 456 4.21 3.43 23.46
N ARG A 457 5.52 3.09 23.49
CA ARG A 457 6.35 3.14 24.69
C ARG A 457 6.56 4.58 25.16
N ARG A 458 6.87 5.48 24.26
CA ARG A 458 7.38 6.81 24.59
C ARG A 458 6.33 7.92 24.59
N LEU A 459 5.18 7.74 23.93
CA LEU A 459 4.28 8.85 23.67
C LEU A 459 2.86 8.56 24.17
N ASP A 460 2.25 9.56 24.79
CA ASP A 460 0.81 9.62 24.98
C ASP A 460 0.21 10.51 23.89
N LEU A 461 -0.41 9.86 22.91
CA LEU A 461 -0.97 10.50 21.72
C LEU A 461 -2.49 10.61 21.83
N GLU A 462 -3.02 11.76 21.41
CA GLU A 462 -4.45 11.98 21.25
C GLU A 462 -4.76 12.53 19.87
N ALA A 463 -6.00 12.36 19.42
CA ALA A 463 -6.48 13.00 18.21
C ALA A 463 -6.51 14.53 18.37
N ASP A 464 -6.06 15.26 17.34
CA ASP A 464 -6.19 16.72 17.27
C ASP A 464 -7.68 17.14 17.17
N ASP A 465 -8.46 16.35 16.49
CA ASP A 465 -9.88 16.55 16.20
C ASP A 465 -10.63 15.23 16.43
N PRO A 466 -11.78 15.23 17.13
CA PRO A 466 -12.55 14.02 17.38
C PRO A 466 -13.10 13.37 16.10
N ALA A 467 -13.33 14.14 15.02
CA ALA A 467 -13.80 13.61 13.74
C ALA A 467 -12.75 12.72 13.07
N PRO A 468 -13.16 11.52 12.57
CA PRO A 468 -12.23 10.63 11.86
C PRO A 468 -11.76 11.26 10.57
N GLU A 469 -10.52 10.95 10.17
CA GLU A 469 -10.02 11.37 8.87
C GLU A 469 -10.60 10.51 7.75
N HIS A 470 -11.07 11.17 6.69
CA HIS A 470 -11.48 10.45 5.50
C HIS A 470 -10.25 10.05 4.66
N ALA A 471 -10.42 9.01 3.88
CA ALA A 471 -9.37 8.56 2.97
C ALA A 471 -9.43 9.35 1.66
N ILE A 472 -8.29 9.87 1.23
CA ILE A 472 -8.11 10.43 -0.10
C ILE A 472 -7.17 9.56 -0.92
N HIS A 473 -7.40 9.52 -2.23
CA HIS A 473 -6.55 8.79 -3.15
C HIS A 473 -5.41 9.67 -3.64
N ARG A 474 -4.18 9.19 -3.51
CA ARG A 474 -2.98 9.86 -4.02
C ARG A 474 -2.16 8.87 -4.83
N ASN A 475 -2.08 9.09 -6.13
CA ASN A 475 -1.48 8.17 -7.09
C ASN A 475 -2.09 6.76 -6.96
N VAL A 476 -1.36 5.81 -6.37
CA VAL A 476 -1.81 4.42 -6.15
C VAL A 476 -2.15 4.15 -4.68
N THR A 477 -1.98 5.13 -3.79
CA THR A 477 -2.12 4.97 -2.34
C THR A 477 -3.35 5.66 -1.79
N MET A 478 -3.90 5.10 -0.73
CA MET A 478 -4.97 5.67 0.08
C MET A 478 -4.36 6.26 1.35
N ILE A 479 -4.50 7.55 1.56
CA ILE A 479 -3.86 8.30 2.63
C ILE A 479 -4.88 9.02 3.51
N PRO A 480 -4.57 9.32 4.80
CA PRO A 480 -5.41 10.14 5.65
C PRO A 480 -5.43 11.60 5.15
N SER A 481 -6.62 12.19 5.07
CA SER A 481 -6.86 13.50 4.43
C SER A 481 -6.10 14.66 5.07
N ARG A 482 -5.86 14.60 6.39
CA ARG A 482 -5.13 15.61 7.16
C ARG A 482 -3.77 15.09 7.65
N GLY A 483 -3.35 13.92 7.19
CA GLY A 483 -2.07 13.30 7.50
C GLY A 483 -2.01 12.66 8.88
N ALA A 484 -3.12 12.17 9.42
CA ALA A 484 -3.25 11.60 10.77
C ALA A 484 -2.79 12.60 11.85
N ARG A 485 -3.57 13.70 12.03
CA ARG A 485 -3.22 14.74 12.98
C ARG A 485 -3.41 14.30 14.43
N VAL A 486 -2.39 14.56 15.23
CA VAL A 486 -2.32 14.19 16.65
C VAL A 486 -1.71 15.29 17.50
N VAL A 487 -1.89 15.15 18.82
CA VAL A 487 -1.20 15.95 19.86
C VAL A 487 -0.48 14.98 20.80
N ILE A 488 0.79 15.25 21.10
CA ILE A 488 1.52 14.56 22.17
C ILE A 488 1.18 15.23 23.49
N ARG A 489 0.58 14.49 24.44
CA ARG A 489 0.30 14.97 25.80
C ARG A 489 1.50 14.85 26.70
N SER A 490 2.18 13.73 26.64
CA SER A 490 3.40 13.49 27.40
C SER A 490 4.39 12.63 26.62
N ARG A 491 5.67 12.75 26.96
CA ARG A 491 6.76 11.91 26.47
C ARG A 491 7.44 11.24 27.64
N HIS A 492 7.57 9.95 27.57
CA HIS A 492 8.28 9.12 28.55
C HIS A 492 9.72 8.88 28.10
N ALA A 493 10.59 8.58 29.06
CA ALA A 493 12.01 8.30 28.82
C ALA A 493 12.22 6.99 28.05
#